data_4970538d5b5de220fe2d9cc2d9ecec62
#
_entry.id   4970538d5b5de220fe2d9cc2d9ecec62
#
_cell.length_a   1.000
_cell.length_b   1.000
_cell.length_c   1.000
_cell.angle_alpha   90.00
_cell.angle_beta   90.00
_cell.angle_gamma   90.00
#
_symmetry.space_group_name_H-M   'P 1'
#
loop_
_entity.id
_entity.type
_entity.pdbx_description
1 polymer ?
#
loop_
_entity_poly.entity_id
_entity_poly.type
_entity_poly.pdbx_seq_one_letter_code
_entity_poly.pdbx_strand_id
1 'polypeptide(L)'
;EIQQNSNTTYRIYDYGRVGADGKPRQLHIDKAVDVTNLCPAKPYPQSEPVDMGGWTKKRLAKCEYFTVDVINVDTSAALEADKSSFVNILVLDGGCVLSSEGNDAVELKKGDSVFIPAGLGKFELTGKCSAVMTHID
;
A
#
# COMPACT_ATOMS: atom_id res chain seq x y z
N GLU A 1 3.22 -0.82 6.48
CA GLU A 1 3.61 0.59 6.50
C GLU A 1 3.86 1.08 5.08
N ILE A 2 3.24 2.18 4.70
CA ILE A 2 3.46 2.86 3.41
C ILE A 2 4.04 4.23 3.75
N GLN A 3 5.21 4.52 3.21
CA GLN A 3 5.92 5.76 3.49
C GLN A 3 6.65 6.28 2.25
N GLN A 4 6.93 7.58 2.24
CA GLN A 4 7.84 8.16 1.27
C GLN A 4 9.25 7.58 1.45
N ASN A 5 9.96 7.35 0.34
CA ASN A 5 11.34 6.88 0.41
C ASN A 5 12.24 7.93 1.08
N SER A 6 12.71 7.62 2.29
CA SER A 6 13.57 8.50 3.09
C SER A 6 14.48 7.66 4.00
N ASN A 7 15.74 8.11 4.12
CA ASN A 7 16.69 7.53 5.08
C ASN A 7 16.64 8.22 6.46
N THR A 8 15.73 9.18 6.64
CA THR A 8 15.59 9.88 7.90
C THR A 8 14.91 8.99 8.94
N THR A 9 15.63 8.68 10.00
CA THR A 9 15.13 7.89 11.12
C THR A 9 15.53 8.53 12.43
N TYR A 10 14.56 8.91 13.25
CA TYR A 10 14.79 9.34 14.62
C TYR A 10 14.35 8.24 15.59
N ARG A 11 15.33 7.47 16.05
CA ARG A 11 15.12 6.26 16.85
C ARG A 11 14.97 6.63 18.32
N ILE A 12 13.82 6.31 18.91
CA ILE A 12 13.53 6.53 20.33
C ILE A 12 13.91 5.29 21.15
N TYR A 13 13.64 4.11 20.61
CA TYR A 13 13.90 2.81 21.24
C TYR A 13 14.27 1.79 20.18
N ASP A 14 15.15 0.86 20.49
CA ASP A 14 15.68 -0.07 19.50
C ASP A 14 15.74 -1.53 19.96
N TYR A 15 15.01 -1.89 20.98
CA TYR A 15 14.89 -3.27 21.50
C TYR A 15 16.24 -3.95 21.80
N GLY A 16 17.27 -3.19 22.16
CA GLY A 16 18.61 -3.72 22.42
C GLY A 16 19.35 -4.21 21.17
N ARG A 17 18.89 -3.88 19.96
CA ARG A 17 19.58 -4.27 18.72
C ARG A 17 20.97 -3.65 18.64
N VAL A 18 21.92 -4.46 18.15
CA VAL A 18 23.30 -4.02 17.92
C VAL A 18 23.57 -3.84 16.43
N GLY A 19 24.44 -2.89 16.11
CA GLY A 19 24.95 -2.68 14.77
C GLY A 19 25.98 -3.73 14.36
N ALA A 20 26.53 -3.60 13.17
CA ALA A 20 27.59 -4.50 12.66
C ALA A 20 28.88 -4.43 13.51
N ASP A 21 29.07 -3.35 14.25
CA ASP A 21 30.19 -3.12 15.20
C ASP A 21 29.95 -3.74 16.58
N GLY A 22 28.84 -4.46 16.78
CA GLY A 22 28.45 -5.08 18.04
C GLY A 22 27.98 -4.10 19.13
N LYS A 23 27.83 -2.81 18.82
CA LYS A 23 27.37 -1.78 19.75
C LYS A 23 25.88 -1.49 19.55
N PRO A 24 25.16 -1.04 20.61
CA PRO A 24 23.79 -0.56 20.46
C PRO A 24 23.74 0.57 19.43
N ARG A 25 22.70 0.55 18.58
CA ARG A 25 22.52 1.63 17.59
C ARG A 25 22.15 2.94 18.29
N GLN A 26 22.61 4.04 17.73
CA GLN A 26 22.37 5.37 18.30
C GLN A 26 20.86 5.66 18.40
N LEU A 27 20.45 6.19 19.54
CA LEU A 27 19.12 6.78 19.72
C LEU A 27 19.16 8.27 19.43
N HIS A 28 18.03 8.82 19.01
CA HIS A 28 17.87 10.23 18.58
C HIS A 28 16.70 10.88 19.34
N ILE A 29 16.67 10.73 20.65
CA ILE A 29 15.52 11.08 21.50
C ILE A 29 15.17 12.56 21.34
N ASP A 30 16.14 13.46 21.48
CA ASP A 30 15.92 14.92 21.38
C ASP A 30 15.32 15.29 20.01
N LYS A 31 15.91 14.80 18.93
CA LYS A 31 15.41 15.05 17.57
C LYS A 31 14.02 14.45 17.35
N ALA A 32 13.74 13.31 17.94
CA ALA A 32 12.41 12.70 17.85
C ALA A 32 11.36 13.55 18.58
N VAL A 33 11.71 14.10 19.74
CA VAL A 33 10.83 15.02 20.49
C VAL A 33 10.56 16.29 19.67
N ASP A 34 11.58 16.86 19.05
CA ASP A 34 11.48 18.11 18.26
C ASP A 34 10.51 17.95 17.05
N VAL A 35 10.48 16.78 16.42
CA VAL A 35 9.65 16.54 15.23
C VAL A 35 8.31 15.87 15.53
N THR A 36 8.10 15.42 16.76
CA THR A 36 6.86 14.74 17.15
C THR A 36 5.71 15.72 17.23
N ASN A 37 4.64 15.43 16.49
CA ASN A 37 3.39 16.15 16.66
C ASN A 37 2.69 15.68 17.93
N LEU A 38 2.68 16.52 18.96
CA LEU A 38 2.07 16.24 20.27
C LEU A 38 0.54 16.45 20.28
N CYS A 39 -0.04 16.93 19.19
CA CYS A 39 -1.49 17.02 19.08
C CYS A 39 -2.11 15.62 18.95
N PRO A 40 -3.28 15.39 19.58
CA PRO A 40 -4.00 14.14 19.33
C PRO A 40 -4.24 13.91 17.84
N ALA A 41 -4.02 12.68 17.39
CA ALA A 41 -4.30 12.32 16.01
C ALA A 41 -5.77 12.61 15.70
N LYS A 42 -6.01 13.40 14.66
CA LYS A 42 -7.38 13.60 14.15
C LYS A 42 -7.84 12.28 13.52
N PRO A 43 -9.08 11.84 13.81
CA PRO A 43 -9.64 10.70 13.08
C PRO A 43 -9.54 10.96 11.57
N TYR A 44 -8.94 10.03 10.85
CA TYR A 44 -8.96 10.12 9.39
C TYR A 44 -10.41 9.93 8.91
N PRO A 45 -10.94 10.79 8.03
CA PRO A 45 -12.29 10.63 7.53
C PRO A 45 -12.43 9.24 6.89
N GLN A 46 -13.29 8.39 7.46
CA GLN A 46 -13.59 7.09 6.87
C GLN A 46 -14.47 7.32 5.65
N SER A 47 -14.00 6.90 4.48
CA SER A 47 -14.85 6.83 3.30
C SER A 47 -15.74 5.58 3.36
N GLU A 48 -16.96 5.67 2.88
CA GLU A 48 -17.78 4.48 2.67
C GLU A 48 -17.25 3.68 1.46
N PRO A 49 -17.38 2.35 1.47
CA PRO A 49 -17.07 1.55 0.30
C PRO A 49 -17.97 1.94 -0.87
N VAL A 50 -17.38 2.12 -2.04
CA VAL A 50 -18.10 2.37 -3.29
C VAL A 50 -18.24 1.04 -4.03
N ASP A 51 -19.46 0.68 -4.40
CA ASP A 51 -19.75 -0.49 -5.24
C ASP A 51 -19.41 -0.16 -6.71
N MET A 52 -18.58 -1.02 -7.31
CA MET A 52 -18.07 -0.87 -8.68
C MET A 52 -18.63 -1.96 -9.61
N GLY A 53 -19.59 -2.77 -9.13
CA GLY A 53 -20.16 -3.88 -9.90
C GLY A 53 -19.26 -5.13 -9.89
N GLY A 54 -19.44 -5.99 -8.87
CA GLY A 54 -18.62 -7.18 -8.66
C GLY A 54 -17.36 -7.00 -7.80
N TRP A 55 -17.09 -5.78 -7.38
CA TRP A 55 -16.06 -5.41 -6.42
C TRP A 55 -16.39 -4.09 -5.73
N THR A 56 -15.76 -3.83 -4.59
CA THR A 56 -15.91 -2.55 -3.87
C THR A 56 -14.55 -1.91 -3.67
N LYS A 57 -14.55 -0.57 -3.56
CA LYS A 57 -13.36 0.24 -3.29
C LYS A 57 -13.61 1.17 -2.12
N LYS A 58 -12.70 1.19 -1.14
CA LYS A 58 -12.75 2.08 0.01
C LYS A 58 -11.41 2.80 0.17
N ARG A 59 -11.43 4.14 0.21
CA ARG A 59 -10.25 4.94 0.50
C ARG A 59 -9.83 4.79 1.96
N LEU A 60 -8.59 4.38 2.21
CA LEU A 60 -8.00 4.32 3.55
C LEU A 60 -7.21 5.58 3.88
N ALA A 61 -6.38 6.04 2.95
CA ALA A 61 -5.54 7.21 3.13
C ALA A 61 -5.23 7.89 1.80
N LYS A 62 -5.02 9.20 1.84
CA LYS A 62 -4.51 9.99 0.72
C LYS A 62 -3.66 11.13 1.24
N CYS A 63 -2.49 11.31 0.66
CA CYS A 63 -1.63 12.47 0.84
C CYS A 63 -1.03 12.88 -0.52
N GLU A 64 -0.17 13.88 -0.53
CA GLU A 64 0.50 14.33 -1.76
C GLU A 64 1.45 13.29 -2.39
N TYR A 65 1.84 12.25 -1.62
CA TYR A 65 2.84 11.28 -2.05
C TYR A 65 2.24 9.94 -2.46
N PHE A 66 1.06 9.59 -1.94
CA PHE A 66 0.40 8.32 -2.27
C PHE A 66 -1.08 8.30 -1.90
N THR A 67 -1.78 7.40 -2.52
CA THR A 67 -3.16 7.04 -2.26
C THR A 67 -3.22 5.55 -1.92
N VAL A 68 -3.99 5.21 -0.88
CA VAL A 68 -4.19 3.83 -0.41
C VAL A 68 -5.68 3.53 -0.37
N ASP A 69 -6.07 2.51 -1.12
CA ASP A 69 -7.43 1.98 -1.14
C ASP A 69 -7.44 0.50 -0.70
N VAL A 70 -8.50 0.08 -0.03
CA VAL A 70 -8.87 -1.34 0.07
C VAL A 70 -9.85 -1.65 -1.04
N ILE A 71 -9.61 -2.75 -1.73
CA ILE A 71 -10.52 -3.33 -2.71
C ILE A 71 -10.96 -4.70 -2.24
N ASN A 72 -12.24 -5.00 -2.36
CA ASN A 72 -12.78 -6.34 -2.15
C ASN A 72 -13.39 -6.79 -3.47
N VAL A 73 -12.82 -7.84 -4.03
CA VAL A 73 -13.26 -8.43 -5.30
C VAL A 73 -14.10 -9.66 -4.98
N ASP A 74 -15.33 -9.71 -5.48
CA ASP A 74 -16.22 -10.87 -5.35
C ASP A 74 -16.27 -11.71 -6.63
N THR A 75 -16.07 -11.08 -7.78
CA THR A 75 -16.03 -11.76 -9.09
C THR A 75 -14.89 -11.24 -9.96
N SER A 76 -14.94 -9.97 -10.36
CA SER A 76 -13.86 -9.34 -11.10
C SER A 76 -13.78 -7.84 -10.82
N ALA A 77 -12.59 -7.28 -10.94
CA ALA A 77 -12.30 -5.85 -10.83
C ALA A 77 -11.51 -5.39 -12.06
N ALA A 78 -12.13 -4.58 -12.91
CA ALA A 78 -11.47 -3.91 -14.02
C ALA A 78 -10.76 -2.65 -13.50
N LEU A 79 -9.46 -2.57 -13.72
CA LEU A 79 -8.56 -1.55 -13.22
C LEU A 79 -7.68 -1.01 -14.36
N GLU A 80 -6.99 0.09 -14.11
CA GLU A 80 -6.08 0.68 -15.07
C GLU A 80 -4.85 1.25 -14.37
N ALA A 81 -3.66 1.00 -14.93
CA ALA A 81 -2.42 1.68 -14.60
C ALA A 81 -2.04 2.55 -15.80
N ASP A 82 -2.44 3.81 -15.76
CA ASP A 82 -2.14 4.76 -16.80
C ASP A 82 -0.66 5.23 -16.75
N LYS A 83 -0.31 6.24 -17.53
CA LYS A 83 1.07 6.73 -17.58
C LYS A 83 1.45 7.61 -16.38
N SER A 84 0.49 8.00 -15.55
CA SER A 84 0.74 8.90 -14.42
C SER A 84 1.37 8.20 -13.23
N SER A 85 0.98 6.95 -12.97
CA SER A 85 1.45 6.19 -11.81
C SER A 85 1.46 4.68 -12.05
N PHE A 86 2.35 4.03 -11.31
CA PHE A 86 2.24 2.58 -11.05
C PHE A 86 1.03 2.27 -10.15
N VAL A 87 0.65 1.00 -10.13
CA VAL A 87 -0.28 0.45 -9.13
C VAL A 87 0.40 -0.71 -8.41
N ASN A 88 0.44 -0.67 -7.09
CA ASN A 88 0.85 -1.82 -6.27
C ASN A 88 -0.38 -2.47 -5.65
N ILE A 89 -0.47 -3.79 -5.70
CA ILE A 89 -1.54 -4.58 -5.09
C ILE A 89 -0.92 -5.59 -4.13
N LEU A 90 -1.39 -5.57 -2.87
CA LEU A 90 -1.04 -6.55 -1.83
C LEU A 90 -2.30 -7.31 -1.44
N VAL A 91 -2.33 -8.61 -1.68
CA VAL A 91 -3.48 -9.47 -1.31
C VAL A 91 -3.46 -9.75 0.19
N LEU A 92 -4.52 -9.32 0.88
CA LEU A 92 -4.70 -9.49 2.32
C LEU A 92 -5.39 -10.82 2.67
N ASP A 93 -6.33 -11.25 1.81
CA ASP A 93 -7.09 -12.49 2.00
C ASP A 93 -7.65 -13.00 0.68
N GLY A 94 -7.88 -14.32 0.59
CA GLY A 94 -8.36 -14.98 -0.62
C GLY A 94 -7.29 -15.09 -1.70
N GLY A 95 -7.73 -15.08 -2.95
CA GLY A 95 -6.87 -15.17 -4.13
C GLY A 95 -7.58 -14.69 -5.39
N CYS A 96 -6.79 -14.28 -6.37
CA CYS A 96 -7.28 -13.83 -7.68
C CYS A 96 -6.24 -14.09 -8.77
N VAL A 97 -6.69 -13.96 -10.00
CA VAL A 97 -5.83 -13.97 -11.19
C VAL A 97 -5.78 -12.56 -11.74
N LEU A 98 -4.58 -12.03 -11.88
CA LEU A 98 -4.32 -10.78 -12.58
C LEU A 98 -4.08 -11.09 -14.06
N SER A 99 -4.83 -10.43 -14.94
CA SER A 99 -4.68 -10.54 -16.38
C SER A 99 -4.61 -9.17 -17.03
N SER A 100 -3.85 -9.06 -18.12
CA SER A 100 -3.76 -7.87 -18.98
C SER A 100 -3.47 -8.28 -20.41
N GLU A 101 -3.84 -7.45 -21.36
CA GLU A 101 -3.64 -7.74 -22.78
C GLU A 101 -2.14 -7.89 -23.10
N GLY A 102 -1.81 -8.97 -23.81
CA GLY A 102 -0.44 -9.25 -24.28
C GLY A 102 0.53 -9.76 -23.21
N ASN A 103 0.06 -10.04 -21.99
CA ASN A 103 0.89 -10.58 -20.91
C ASN A 103 0.30 -11.89 -20.37
N ASP A 104 1.16 -12.73 -19.81
CA ASP A 104 0.72 -13.94 -19.12
C ASP A 104 -0.07 -13.58 -17.87
N ALA A 105 -1.09 -14.38 -17.57
CA ALA A 105 -1.87 -14.23 -16.34
C ALA A 105 -1.04 -14.64 -15.11
N VAL A 106 -1.21 -13.91 -14.00
CA VAL A 106 -0.48 -14.13 -12.76
C VAL A 106 -1.47 -14.52 -11.66
N GLU A 107 -1.28 -15.68 -11.06
CA GLU A 107 -2.05 -16.08 -9.88
C GLU A 107 -1.51 -15.37 -8.64
N LEU A 108 -2.40 -14.77 -7.86
CA LEU A 108 -2.10 -14.07 -6.62
C LEU A 108 -2.88 -14.69 -5.48
N LYS A 109 -2.22 -14.90 -4.35
CA LYS A 109 -2.79 -15.42 -3.10
C LYS A 109 -2.45 -14.52 -1.94
N LYS A 110 -3.05 -14.76 -0.80
CA LYS A 110 -2.77 -14.04 0.45
C LYS A 110 -1.28 -13.90 0.73
N GLY A 111 -0.85 -12.67 0.92
CA GLY A 111 0.54 -12.28 1.18
C GLY A 111 1.33 -11.92 -0.08
N ASP A 112 0.83 -12.22 -1.27
CA ASP A 112 1.50 -11.83 -2.50
C ASP A 112 1.32 -10.33 -2.75
N SER A 113 2.40 -9.72 -3.25
CA SER A 113 2.43 -8.32 -3.68
C SER A 113 2.88 -8.25 -5.13
N VAL A 114 2.12 -7.53 -5.95
CA VAL A 114 2.44 -7.31 -7.35
C VAL A 114 2.59 -5.83 -7.64
N PHE A 115 3.62 -5.50 -8.40
CA PHE A 115 3.87 -4.15 -8.90
C PHE A 115 3.48 -4.08 -10.37
N ILE A 116 2.56 -3.20 -10.69
CA ILE A 116 2.02 -2.96 -12.03
C ILE A 116 2.61 -1.63 -12.50
N PRO A 117 3.46 -1.63 -13.52
CA PRO A 117 4.15 -0.42 -13.96
C PRO A 117 3.19 0.60 -14.57
N ALA A 118 3.54 1.88 -14.45
CA ALA A 118 2.83 2.95 -15.13
C ALA A 118 2.79 2.70 -16.65
N GLY A 119 1.64 2.91 -17.25
CA GLY A 119 1.44 2.72 -18.68
C GLY A 119 1.16 1.28 -19.12
N LEU A 120 0.99 0.32 -18.20
CA LEU A 120 0.49 -1.01 -18.56
C LEU A 120 -0.90 -0.91 -19.22
N GLY A 121 -1.70 0.09 -18.84
CA GLY A 121 -3.06 0.25 -19.30
C GLY A 121 -4.05 -0.60 -18.49
N LYS A 122 -5.05 -1.15 -19.15
CA LYS A 122 -6.12 -1.91 -18.50
C LYS A 122 -5.64 -3.29 -18.06
N PHE A 123 -6.05 -3.68 -16.87
CA PHE A 123 -5.85 -5.00 -16.31
C PHE A 123 -7.07 -5.41 -15.46
N GLU A 124 -7.21 -6.67 -15.20
CA GLU A 124 -8.34 -7.24 -14.45
C GLU A 124 -7.84 -8.17 -13.35
N LEU A 125 -8.49 -8.09 -12.19
CA LEU A 125 -8.38 -9.09 -11.15
C LEU A 125 -9.64 -9.94 -11.16
N THR A 126 -9.53 -11.25 -11.39
CA THR A 126 -10.64 -12.19 -11.40
C THR A 126 -10.49 -13.16 -10.26
N GLY A 127 -11.56 -13.32 -9.45
CA GLY A 127 -11.56 -14.23 -8.31
C GLY A 127 -12.22 -13.61 -7.08
N LYS A 128 -11.89 -14.13 -5.90
CA LYS A 128 -12.41 -13.62 -4.63
C LYS A 128 -11.28 -13.27 -3.70
N CYS A 129 -11.05 -11.99 -3.49
CA CYS A 129 -9.96 -11.52 -2.63
C CYS A 129 -10.25 -10.17 -1.99
N SER A 130 -9.54 -9.90 -0.89
CA SER A 130 -9.39 -8.58 -0.32
C SER A 130 -7.93 -8.13 -0.52
N ALA A 131 -7.72 -6.93 -1.01
CA ALA A 131 -6.38 -6.41 -1.28
C ALA A 131 -6.24 -4.93 -0.95
N VAL A 132 -5.02 -4.50 -0.65
CA VAL A 132 -4.65 -3.09 -0.61
C VAL A 132 -4.09 -2.69 -1.95
N MET A 133 -4.61 -1.60 -2.49
CA MET A 133 -4.12 -0.97 -3.72
C MET A 133 -3.48 0.36 -3.37
N THR A 134 -2.25 0.57 -3.85
CA THR A 134 -1.50 1.81 -3.63
C THR A 134 -1.02 2.39 -4.94
N HIS A 135 -1.19 3.70 -5.10
CA HIS A 135 -0.73 4.44 -6.29
C HIS A 135 -0.38 5.89 -5.91
N ILE A 136 0.18 6.64 -6.84
CA ILE A 136 0.39 8.09 -6.76
C ILE A 136 -0.70 8.75 -7.60
N ASP A 137 -1.31 9.84 -7.12
CA ASP A 137 -2.30 10.64 -7.89
C ASP A 137 -1.60 11.80 -8.62
#